data_3e984136ab5f319d4da52f33be853eb2
#
_entry.id   3e984136ab5f319d4da52f33be853eb2
#
_cell.length_a   1.000
_cell.length_b   1.000
_cell.length_c   1.000
_cell.angle_alpha   90.00
_cell.angle_beta   90.00
_cell.angle_gamma   90.00
#
_symmetry.space_group_name_H-M   'P 1'
#
loop_
_entity.id
_entity.type
_entity.pdbx_description
1 polymer ?
#
loop_
_entity_poly.entity_id
_entity_poly.type
_entity_poly.pdbx_seq_one_letter_code
_entity_poly.pdbx_strand_id
1 'polypeptide(L)'
;MMKKNLNKFLAGNDYPGRGIVLGQSPDGEKAYIAYWIMGRSANSRNRVFEPIPGGIRTVAADPAKLEDPHLIIYNAVLTLRDTTVVTNGDQTDTIAQFISGNLFPGYSFEAALATRTYEDDAPNFTPRISGVVNNRTGAYKLSILKSCEGNAASVQRQTFDYPQPVAGEGHFISTYQKNGSPIPSFAGEPMRVAIDENDPDKFAYKLWDSLNDDNKVSLFVRSINLATGTYEDMILNKYTAVEG
;
A
#
# COMPACT_ATOMS: atom_id res chain seq x y z
N MET A 1 14.12 -2.56 19.58
CA MET A 1 12.65 -2.61 19.63
C MET A 1 12.22 -3.99 19.13
N MET A 2 11.31 -4.70 19.82
CA MET A 2 10.86 -6.03 19.38
C MET A 2 10.01 -5.92 18.10
N LYS A 3 10.18 -6.89 17.17
CA LYS A 3 9.29 -7.02 16.00
C LYS A 3 7.85 -7.25 16.46
N LYS A 4 6.88 -6.60 15.86
CA LYS A 4 5.48 -6.84 16.16
C LYS A 4 4.92 -7.92 15.25
N ASN A 5 3.97 -8.70 15.77
CA ASN A 5 3.19 -9.63 14.95
C ASN A 5 2.08 -8.83 14.25
N LEU A 6 2.22 -8.66 12.93
CA LEU A 6 1.27 -7.90 12.13
C LEU A 6 -0.12 -8.52 12.14
N ASN A 7 -0.22 -9.85 12.02
CA ASN A 7 -1.50 -10.55 12.00
C ASN A 7 -2.29 -10.32 13.29
N LYS A 8 -1.61 -10.38 14.44
CA LYS A 8 -2.24 -10.06 15.73
C LYS A 8 -2.66 -8.60 15.83
N PHE A 9 -1.88 -7.68 15.26
CA PHE A 9 -2.24 -6.25 15.22
C PHE A 9 -3.49 -6.03 14.36
N LEU A 10 -3.56 -6.64 13.17
CA LEU A 10 -4.69 -6.50 12.25
C LEU A 10 -5.95 -7.15 12.82
N ALA A 11 -5.86 -8.33 13.40
CA ALA A 11 -6.99 -9.01 14.07
C ALA A 11 -7.57 -8.21 15.26
N GLY A 12 -6.76 -7.37 15.89
CA GLY A 12 -7.18 -6.47 16.96
C GLY A 12 -7.55 -5.05 16.52
N ASN A 13 -7.56 -4.78 15.20
CA ASN A 13 -7.82 -3.44 14.65
C ASN A 13 -8.86 -3.50 13.53
N ASP A 14 -10.09 -3.11 13.83
CA ASP A 14 -11.21 -3.22 12.90
C ASP A 14 -11.02 -2.41 11.61
N TYR A 15 -10.26 -1.29 11.65
CA TYR A 15 -10.13 -0.40 10.51
C TYR A 15 -8.83 0.40 10.47
N PRO A 16 -7.69 -0.22 10.11
CA PRO A 16 -6.47 0.52 9.78
C PRO A 16 -6.55 1.24 8.41
N GLY A 17 -7.63 1.04 7.66
CA GLY A 17 -7.81 1.57 6.32
C GLY A 17 -6.97 0.84 5.27
N ARG A 18 -6.35 1.58 4.34
CA ARG A 18 -5.39 1.02 3.38
C ARG A 18 -4.08 0.76 4.11
N GLY A 19 -3.42 -0.34 3.78
CA GLY A 19 -2.13 -0.68 4.38
C GLY A 19 -1.13 -1.17 3.36
N ILE A 20 0.14 -0.83 3.58
CA ILE A 20 1.28 -1.29 2.80
C ILE A 20 2.27 -1.99 3.72
N VAL A 21 2.73 -3.16 3.32
CA VAL A 21 3.86 -3.87 3.94
C VAL A 21 4.95 -4.04 2.90
N LEU A 22 6.18 -3.64 3.25
CA LEU A 22 7.37 -3.90 2.46
C LEU A 22 8.40 -4.61 3.33
N GLY A 23 9.06 -5.64 2.79
CA GLY A 23 10.07 -6.37 3.55
C GLY A 23 10.65 -7.56 2.79
N GLN A 24 11.34 -8.46 3.50
CA GLN A 24 11.97 -9.64 2.92
C GLN A 24 11.47 -10.93 3.57
N SER A 25 11.43 -11.99 2.76
CA SER A 25 11.20 -13.36 3.22
C SER A 25 12.23 -13.81 4.26
N PRO A 26 11.93 -14.81 5.11
CA PRO A 26 12.87 -15.33 6.12
C PRO A 26 14.20 -15.81 5.57
N ASP A 27 14.23 -16.39 4.37
CA ASP A 27 15.45 -16.81 3.67
C ASP A 27 16.23 -15.66 3.02
N GLY A 28 15.63 -14.46 2.91
CA GLY A 28 16.24 -13.30 2.28
C GLY A 28 16.27 -13.35 0.75
N GLU A 29 15.65 -14.36 0.12
CA GLU A 29 15.67 -14.55 -1.34
C GLU A 29 14.63 -13.70 -2.07
N LYS A 30 13.55 -13.30 -1.36
CA LYS A 30 12.43 -12.57 -1.95
C LYS A 30 12.18 -11.25 -1.22
N ALA A 31 11.84 -10.21 -1.98
CA ALA A 31 11.16 -9.05 -1.41
C ALA A 31 9.64 -9.24 -1.49
N TYR A 32 8.92 -8.85 -0.44
CA TYR A 32 7.47 -8.87 -0.39
C TYR A 32 6.89 -7.47 -0.40
N ILE A 33 5.85 -7.31 -1.20
CA ILE A 33 4.96 -6.15 -1.22
C ILE A 33 3.56 -6.67 -0.91
N ALA A 34 2.93 -6.18 0.15
CA ALA A 34 1.51 -6.39 0.38
C ALA A 34 0.80 -5.04 0.39
N TYR A 35 -0.36 -4.97 -0.28
CA TYR A 35 -1.22 -3.80 -0.28
C TYR A 35 -2.68 -4.24 -0.17
N TRP A 36 -3.42 -3.63 0.74
CA TRP A 36 -4.86 -3.92 0.90
C TRP A 36 -5.72 -2.67 0.96
N ILE A 37 -6.97 -2.86 0.59
CA ILE A 37 -8.05 -1.90 0.75
C ILE A 37 -9.05 -2.42 1.77
N MET A 38 -9.47 -1.54 2.67
CA MET A 38 -10.65 -1.70 3.51
C MET A 38 -11.64 -0.57 3.24
N GLY A 39 -12.93 -0.82 3.45
CA GLY A 39 -14.01 0.14 3.26
C GLY A 39 -15.08 0.04 4.35
N ARG A 40 -15.63 1.20 4.78
CA ARG A 40 -16.74 1.25 5.73
C ARG A 40 -18.05 1.67 5.08
N SER A 41 -18.01 2.49 4.03
CA SER A 41 -19.19 2.91 3.24
C SER A 41 -19.41 2.00 2.04
N ALA A 42 -20.62 2.03 1.47
CA ALA A 42 -20.94 1.31 0.24
C ALA A 42 -19.96 1.68 -0.90
N ASN A 43 -19.72 2.97 -1.12
CA ASN A 43 -18.79 3.46 -2.13
C ASN A 43 -17.34 2.98 -1.88
N SER A 44 -16.86 3.06 -0.63
CA SER A 44 -15.50 2.61 -0.29
C SER A 44 -15.31 1.09 -0.41
N ARG A 45 -16.39 0.30 -0.33
CA ARG A 45 -16.39 -1.17 -0.53
C ARG A 45 -16.55 -1.57 -1.98
N ASN A 46 -17.04 -0.67 -2.84
CA ASN A 46 -17.30 -0.93 -4.26
C ASN A 46 -16.01 -0.93 -5.09
N ARG A 47 -15.06 -1.79 -4.75
CA ARG A 47 -13.74 -1.89 -5.39
C ARG A 47 -13.27 -3.33 -5.49
N VAL A 48 -12.51 -3.59 -6.55
CA VAL A 48 -11.69 -4.79 -6.74
C VAL A 48 -10.34 -4.41 -7.33
N PHE A 49 -9.35 -5.28 -7.17
CA PHE A 49 -8.11 -5.19 -7.91
C PHE A 49 -8.21 -5.98 -9.21
N GLU A 50 -7.76 -5.36 -10.29
CA GLU A 50 -7.56 -6.00 -11.58
C GLU A 50 -6.09 -5.98 -11.97
N PRO A 51 -5.56 -7.09 -12.54
CA PRO A 51 -4.21 -7.10 -13.10
C PRO A 51 -4.12 -6.20 -14.33
N ILE A 52 -3.00 -5.50 -14.44
CA ILE A 52 -2.58 -4.75 -15.61
C ILE A 52 -1.12 -5.09 -15.93
N PRO A 53 -0.60 -4.77 -17.13
CA PRO A 53 0.81 -4.96 -17.42
C PRO A 53 1.71 -4.29 -16.39
N GLY A 54 2.51 -5.09 -15.68
CA GLY A 54 3.45 -4.63 -14.66
C GLY A 54 2.86 -4.31 -13.29
N GLY A 55 1.55 -4.53 -13.06
CA GLY A 55 0.96 -4.19 -11.77
C GLY A 55 -0.52 -4.49 -11.64
N ILE A 56 -1.19 -3.68 -10.84
CA ILE A 56 -2.63 -3.73 -10.62
C ILE A 56 -3.24 -2.32 -10.62
N ARG A 57 -4.52 -2.26 -10.98
CA ARG A 57 -5.36 -1.08 -10.77
C ARG A 57 -6.56 -1.41 -9.89
N THR A 58 -7.15 -0.40 -9.30
CA THR A 58 -8.46 -0.48 -8.67
C THR A 58 -9.53 -0.16 -9.69
N VAL A 59 -10.64 -0.90 -9.65
CA VAL A 59 -11.85 -0.62 -10.44
C VAL A 59 -13.08 -0.76 -9.54
N ALA A 60 -14.22 -0.22 -9.98
CA ALA A 60 -15.48 -0.46 -9.29
C ALA A 60 -15.88 -1.93 -9.41
N ALA A 61 -16.30 -2.55 -8.31
CA ALA A 61 -16.90 -3.90 -8.33
C ALA A 61 -18.24 -3.89 -9.07
N ASP A 62 -19.03 -2.83 -8.87
CA ASP A 62 -20.29 -2.55 -9.57
C ASP A 62 -20.22 -1.14 -10.16
N PRO A 63 -20.01 -1.00 -11.49
CA PRO A 63 -19.93 0.31 -12.14
C PRO A 63 -21.18 1.17 -11.97
N ALA A 64 -22.36 0.55 -11.81
CA ALA A 64 -23.62 1.29 -11.62
C ALA A 64 -23.70 2.01 -10.26
N LYS A 65 -22.85 1.62 -9.30
CA LYS A 65 -22.76 2.22 -7.95
C LYS A 65 -21.54 3.13 -7.78
N LEU A 66 -20.89 3.51 -8.86
CA LEU A 66 -19.70 4.36 -8.81
C LEU A 66 -20.10 5.82 -8.61
N GLU A 67 -19.80 6.39 -7.42
CA GLU A 67 -20.15 7.78 -7.10
C GLU A 67 -19.03 8.77 -7.41
N ASP A 68 -17.77 8.42 -7.14
CA ASP A 68 -16.60 9.27 -7.37
C ASP A 68 -15.43 8.47 -7.94
N PRO A 69 -15.26 8.46 -9.29
CA PRO A 69 -14.19 7.70 -9.94
C PRO A 69 -12.80 8.10 -9.49
N HIS A 70 -12.55 9.37 -9.20
CA HIS A 70 -11.21 9.89 -8.88
C HIS A 70 -10.65 9.35 -7.57
N LEU A 71 -11.51 9.01 -6.61
CA LEU A 71 -11.12 8.43 -5.32
C LEU A 71 -11.02 6.90 -5.37
N ILE A 72 -11.55 6.28 -6.44
CA ILE A 72 -11.74 4.82 -6.52
C ILE A 72 -10.84 4.20 -7.57
N ILE A 73 -10.70 4.80 -8.76
CA ILE A 73 -9.99 4.22 -9.91
C ILE A 73 -8.60 4.82 -10.02
N TYR A 74 -7.58 4.01 -9.78
CA TYR A 74 -6.16 4.39 -9.91
C TYR A 74 -5.28 3.16 -10.08
N ASN A 75 -4.10 3.33 -10.66
CA ASN A 75 -3.07 2.31 -10.64
C ASN A 75 -2.51 2.19 -9.21
N ALA A 76 -2.68 1.04 -8.57
CA ALA A 76 -2.23 0.84 -7.20
C ALA A 76 -0.80 0.34 -7.13
N VAL A 77 -0.38 -0.47 -8.11
CA VAL A 77 0.99 -0.98 -8.23
C VAL A 77 1.45 -0.86 -9.68
N LEU A 78 2.66 -0.35 -9.88
CA LEU A 78 3.34 -0.32 -11.18
C LEU A 78 4.81 -0.71 -11.04
N THR A 79 5.29 -1.53 -11.98
CA THR A 79 6.71 -1.85 -12.09
C THR A 79 7.31 -1.14 -13.30
N LEU A 80 8.42 -0.46 -13.05
CA LEU A 80 9.18 0.33 -14.01
C LEU A 80 10.64 -0.11 -13.93
N ARG A 81 11.11 -0.85 -14.93
CA ARG A 81 12.45 -1.45 -14.89
C ARG A 81 12.63 -2.30 -13.62
N ASP A 82 13.63 -2.00 -12.80
CA ASP A 82 13.92 -2.69 -11.54
C ASP A 82 13.27 -2.00 -10.30
N THR A 83 12.19 -1.24 -10.49
CA THR A 83 11.52 -0.55 -9.39
C THR A 83 10.02 -0.84 -9.41
N THR A 84 9.48 -1.29 -8.29
CA THR A 84 8.03 -1.43 -8.08
C THR A 84 7.54 -0.33 -7.16
N VAL A 85 6.49 0.38 -7.60
CA VAL A 85 5.77 1.41 -6.86
C VAL A 85 4.45 0.84 -6.36
N VAL A 86 4.06 1.15 -5.13
CA VAL A 86 2.76 0.80 -4.54
C VAL A 86 2.18 1.98 -3.77
N THR A 87 0.92 2.34 -4.02
CA THR A 87 0.26 3.43 -3.29
C THR A 87 -1.26 3.21 -3.13
N ASN A 88 -1.88 4.06 -2.32
CA ASN A 88 -3.34 4.05 -2.13
C ASN A 88 -4.09 5.10 -2.99
N GLY A 89 -3.50 5.57 -4.08
CA GLY A 89 -4.14 6.57 -4.92
C GLY A 89 -3.36 6.89 -6.21
N ASP A 90 -3.78 7.92 -6.93
CA ASP A 90 -3.23 8.35 -8.21
C ASP A 90 -1.79 8.88 -8.17
N GLN A 91 -1.22 9.07 -6.98
CA GLN A 91 0.20 9.40 -6.85
C GLN A 91 1.14 8.30 -7.38
N THR A 92 0.64 7.06 -7.59
CA THR A 92 1.38 6.01 -8.29
C THR A 92 1.88 6.50 -9.64
N ASP A 93 0.99 7.10 -10.45
CA ASP A 93 1.33 7.57 -11.79
C ASP A 93 2.32 8.74 -11.72
N THR A 94 2.18 9.62 -10.73
CA THR A 94 3.14 10.71 -10.50
C THR A 94 4.54 10.17 -10.21
N ILE A 95 4.65 9.21 -9.28
CA ILE A 95 5.93 8.58 -8.93
C ILE A 95 6.52 7.86 -10.15
N ALA A 96 5.68 7.12 -10.89
CA ALA A 96 6.08 6.41 -12.10
C ALA A 96 6.65 7.35 -13.18
N GLN A 97 6.05 8.52 -13.39
CA GLN A 97 6.55 9.54 -14.33
C GLN A 97 7.93 10.08 -13.91
N PHE A 98 8.12 10.37 -12.63
CA PHE A 98 9.41 10.85 -12.13
C PHE A 98 10.52 9.79 -12.27
N ILE A 99 10.23 8.53 -11.97
CA ILE A 99 11.18 7.41 -12.13
C ILE A 99 11.48 7.18 -13.61
N SER A 100 10.48 7.13 -14.49
CA SER A 100 10.64 6.89 -15.93
C SER A 100 11.41 8.00 -16.62
N GLY A 101 11.15 9.24 -16.23
CA GLY A 101 11.85 10.42 -16.74
C GLY A 101 13.26 10.59 -16.18
N ASN A 102 13.67 9.73 -15.25
CA ASN A 102 14.91 9.85 -14.50
C ASN A 102 15.10 11.27 -13.90
N LEU A 103 13.99 11.87 -13.51
CA LEU A 103 13.98 13.16 -12.84
C LEU A 103 14.53 12.99 -11.42
N PHE A 104 15.54 13.76 -11.08
CA PHE A 104 16.18 13.71 -9.76
C PHE A 104 16.69 12.31 -9.41
N PRO A 105 17.73 11.76 -10.10
CA PRO A 105 18.26 10.42 -9.84
C PRO A 105 18.56 10.20 -8.35
N GLY A 106 18.06 9.08 -7.79
CA GLY A 106 18.18 8.76 -6.36
C GLY A 106 17.14 9.45 -5.45
N TYR A 107 16.44 10.48 -5.94
CA TYR A 107 15.43 11.24 -5.17
C TYR A 107 14.09 11.37 -5.91
N SER A 108 13.87 10.60 -6.98
CA SER A 108 12.63 10.68 -7.79
C SER A 108 11.37 10.43 -6.99
N PHE A 109 11.42 9.55 -5.97
CA PHE A 109 10.29 9.24 -5.10
C PHE A 109 9.88 10.45 -4.25
N GLU A 110 10.83 11.06 -3.56
CA GLU A 110 10.61 12.22 -2.69
C GLU A 110 10.20 13.45 -3.52
N ALA A 111 10.85 13.65 -4.68
CA ALA A 111 10.54 14.76 -5.58
C ALA A 111 9.13 14.65 -6.16
N ALA A 112 8.69 13.45 -6.54
CA ALA A 112 7.32 13.20 -6.97
C ALA A 112 6.32 13.52 -5.86
N LEU A 113 6.56 13.04 -4.65
CA LEU A 113 5.68 13.25 -3.50
C LEU A 113 5.68 14.69 -2.99
N ALA A 114 6.74 15.48 -3.26
CA ALA A 114 6.75 16.91 -2.94
C ALA A 114 5.68 17.70 -3.71
N THR A 115 5.23 17.19 -4.85
CA THR A 115 4.17 17.81 -5.67
C THR A 115 2.75 17.39 -5.27
N ARG A 116 2.62 16.48 -4.29
CA ARG A 116 1.34 15.85 -3.91
C ARG A 116 0.92 16.23 -2.49
N THR A 117 -0.36 15.98 -2.21
CA THR A 117 -0.96 16.15 -0.89
C THR A 117 -1.83 14.93 -0.54
N TYR A 118 -2.48 14.92 0.61
CA TYR A 118 -3.49 13.93 1.03
C TYR A 118 -4.78 14.04 0.20
N GLU A 119 -5.75 13.15 0.42
CA GLU A 119 -7.06 13.18 -0.24
C GLU A 119 -7.92 14.33 0.31
N ASP A 120 -8.64 15.04 -0.58
CA ASP A 120 -9.55 16.12 -0.21
C ASP A 120 -10.95 15.55 0.13
N ASP A 121 -10.99 14.75 1.21
CA ASP A 121 -12.18 14.07 1.69
C ASP A 121 -12.51 14.48 3.15
N ALA A 122 -12.77 15.76 3.38
CA ALA A 122 -13.14 16.25 4.70
C ALA A 122 -14.30 15.40 5.31
N PRO A 123 -14.30 15.15 6.62
CA PRO A 123 -13.36 15.61 7.66
C PRO A 123 -12.13 14.69 7.84
N ASN A 124 -12.00 13.60 7.08
CA ASN A 124 -10.95 12.61 7.31
C ASN A 124 -9.58 13.04 6.78
N PHE A 125 -9.55 13.82 5.67
CA PHE A 125 -8.32 14.18 4.97
C PHE A 125 -7.40 12.95 4.82
N THR A 126 -7.94 11.91 4.17
CA THR A 126 -7.33 10.57 4.09
C THR A 126 -5.87 10.66 3.68
N PRO A 127 -4.95 10.12 4.48
CA PRO A 127 -3.55 10.12 4.14
C PRO A 127 -3.26 9.35 2.85
N ARG A 128 -2.31 9.85 2.05
CA ARG A 128 -1.71 9.11 0.96
C ARG A 128 -0.48 8.39 1.46
N ILE A 129 -0.49 7.06 1.38
CA ILE A 129 0.64 6.20 1.71
C ILE A 129 1.25 5.67 0.42
N SER A 130 2.57 5.60 0.38
CA SER A 130 3.31 5.18 -0.79
C SER A 130 4.51 4.32 -0.41
N GLY A 131 4.87 3.40 -1.28
CA GLY A 131 6.07 2.60 -1.17
C GLY A 131 6.77 2.43 -2.51
N VAL A 132 8.09 2.28 -2.48
CA VAL A 132 8.90 1.86 -3.62
C VAL A 132 9.86 0.76 -3.17
N VAL A 133 10.08 -0.23 -4.04
CA VAL A 133 11.00 -1.34 -3.81
C VAL A 133 11.93 -1.47 -5.00
N ASN A 134 13.22 -1.61 -4.75
CA ASN A 134 14.18 -2.03 -5.77
C ASN A 134 14.12 -3.56 -5.92
N ASN A 135 13.74 -4.03 -7.09
CA ASN A 135 13.48 -5.45 -7.37
C ASN A 135 14.75 -6.34 -7.36
N ARG A 136 15.95 -5.72 -7.30
CA ARG A 136 17.23 -6.45 -7.30
C ARG A 136 17.88 -6.50 -5.93
N THR A 137 17.72 -5.44 -5.14
CA THR A 137 18.36 -5.33 -3.83
C THR A 137 17.40 -5.55 -2.67
N GLY A 138 16.09 -5.45 -2.95
CA GLY A 138 15.05 -5.43 -1.94
C GLY A 138 15.00 -4.14 -1.12
N ALA A 139 15.90 -3.17 -1.34
CA ALA A 139 15.86 -1.87 -0.68
C ALA A 139 14.52 -1.17 -0.96
N TYR A 140 13.95 -0.53 0.05
CA TYR A 140 12.64 0.11 -0.08
C TYR A 140 12.52 1.40 0.70
N LYS A 141 11.56 2.23 0.27
CA LYS A 141 11.12 3.42 0.99
C LYS A 141 9.61 3.36 1.22
N LEU A 142 9.18 3.93 2.34
CA LEU A 142 7.78 4.18 2.65
C LEU A 142 7.57 5.68 2.84
N SER A 143 6.38 6.19 2.49
CA SER A 143 6.03 7.60 2.70
C SER A 143 4.56 7.75 3.09
N ILE A 144 4.28 8.83 3.82
CA ILE A 144 2.94 9.30 4.13
C ILE A 144 2.82 10.81 3.90
N LEU A 145 1.74 11.19 3.23
CA LEU A 145 1.29 12.58 3.10
C LEU A 145 -0.03 12.70 3.86
N LYS A 146 -0.11 13.58 4.82
CA LYS A 146 -1.32 13.77 5.65
C LYS A 146 -1.53 15.22 6.04
N SER A 147 -2.75 15.55 6.45
CA SER A 147 -3.03 16.84 7.08
C SER A 147 -2.26 16.96 8.39
N CYS A 148 -1.75 18.15 8.69
CA CYS A 148 -1.13 18.42 9.97
C CYS A 148 -2.23 18.62 11.03
N GLU A 149 -2.43 17.60 11.88
CA GLU A 149 -3.43 17.62 12.96
C GLU A 149 -4.87 17.94 12.50
N GLY A 150 -5.23 17.47 11.29
CA GLY A 150 -6.55 17.72 10.71
C GLY A 150 -6.72 19.11 10.10
N ASN A 151 -5.66 19.92 10.03
CA ASN A 151 -5.69 21.23 9.38
C ASN A 151 -5.64 21.09 7.85
N ALA A 152 -6.74 21.44 7.16
CA ALA A 152 -6.87 21.36 5.72
C ALA A 152 -5.85 22.24 4.95
N ALA A 153 -5.32 23.30 5.56
CA ALA A 153 -4.36 24.20 4.91
C ALA A 153 -2.89 23.73 5.05
N SER A 154 -2.64 22.64 5.78
CA SER A 154 -1.28 22.21 6.09
C SER A 154 -1.06 20.73 5.75
N VAL A 155 -0.02 20.45 4.97
CA VAL A 155 0.40 19.08 4.62
C VAL A 155 1.71 18.71 5.33
N GLN A 156 1.69 17.56 5.99
CA GLN A 156 2.88 16.92 6.55
C GLN A 156 3.33 15.81 5.60
N ARG A 157 4.63 15.78 5.26
CA ARG A 157 5.27 14.75 4.43
C ARG A 157 6.35 14.05 5.24
N GLN A 158 6.32 12.72 5.25
CA GLN A 158 7.33 11.90 5.90
C GLN A 158 7.77 10.81 4.93
N THR A 159 9.08 10.57 4.84
CA THR A 159 9.66 9.45 4.08
C THR A 159 10.62 8.69 4.98
N PHE A 160 10.55 7.37 4.90
CA PHE A 160 11.34 6.41 5.67
C PHE A 160 12.12 5.53 4.68
N ASP A 161 13.45 5.55 4.77
CA ASP A 161 14.35 4.86 3.84
C ASP A 161 14.98 3.64 4.51
N TYR A 162 14.85 2.48 3.87
CA TYR A 162 15.37 1.20 4.32
C TYR A 162 16.32 0.62 3.27
N PRO A 163 17.55 1.16 3.16
CA PRO A 163 18.50 0.78 2.11
C PRO A 163 19.11 -0.61 2.32
N GLN A 164 19.00 -1.17 3.52
CA GLN A 164 19.50 -2.49 3.88
C GLN A 164 18.40 -3.28 4.58
N PRO A 165 17.48 -3.90 3.82
CA PRO A 165 16.42 -4.72 4.37
C PRO A 165 16.99 -5.94 5.10
N VAL A 166 16.25 -6.43 6.09
CA VAL A 166 16.65 -7.56 6.94
C VAL A 166 15.74 -8.75 6.63
N ALA A 167 16.33 -9.92 6.38
CA ALA A 167 15.59 -11.16 6.15
C ALA A 167 14.62 -11.48 7.30
N GLY A 168 13.40 -11.86 6.97
CA GLY A 168 12.33 -12.12 7.93
C GLY A 168 11.75 -10.88 8.61
N GLU A 169 11.95 -9.68 8.01
CA GLU A 169 11.47 -8.41 8.55
C GLU A 169 10.88 -7.52 7.47
N GLY A 170 9.95 -6.69 7.88
CA GLY A 170 9.37 -5.65 7.06
C GLY A 170 8.88 -4.47 7.88
N HIS A 171 8.33 -3.49 7.16
CA HIS A 171 7.69 -2.33 7.75
C HIS A 171 6.28 -2.15 7.19
N PHE A 172 5.37 -1.89 8.10
CA PHE A 172 3.95 -1.66 7.83
C PHE A 172 3.58 -0.20 8.07
N ILE A 173 2.87 0.39 7.10
CA ILE A 173 2.24 1.70 7.20
C ILE A 173 0.78 1.60 6.79
N SER A 174 -0.09 2.39 7.41
CA SER A 174 -1.52 2.44 7.09
C SER A 174 -2.02 3.88 6.97
N THR A 175 -3.20 4.07 6.37
CA THR A 175 -3.80 5.39 6.31
C THR A 175 -4.30 5.85 7.67
N TYR A 176 -4.76 4.94 8.52
CA TYR A 176 -5.35 5.24 9.82
C TYR A 176 -4.73 4.42 10.96
N GLN A 177 -4.81 4.97 12.17
CA GLN A 177 -4.39 4.25 13.37
C GLN A 177 -5.38 3.15 13.75
N LYS A 178 -6.68 3.47 13.69
CA LYS A 178 -7.81 2.63 14.08
C LYS A 178 -9.12 3.23 13.57
N ASN A 179 -10.23 2.54 13.80
CA ASN A 179 -11.57 3.08 13.56
C ASN A 179 -11.85 4.33 14.41
N GLY A 180 -12.71 5.22 13.92
CA GLY A 180 -13.10 6.46 14.60
C GLY A 180 -14.02 7.36 13.77
N SER A 181 -14.42 8.51 14.36
CA SER A 181 -15.18 9.57 13.69
C SER A 181 -14.80 10.94 14.31
N PRO A 182 -14.00 11.77 13.61
CA PRO A 182 -13.25 11.47 12.40
C PRO A 182 -12.25 10.33 12.62
N ILE A 183 -11.81 9.70 11.53
CA ILE A 183 -10.87 8.59 11.62
C ILE A 183 -9.47 9.15 11.90
N PRO A 184 -8.78 8.69 12.97
CA PRO A 184 -7.46 9.20 13.29
C PRO A 184 -6.43 8.75 12.25
N SER A 185 -5.78 9.70 11.57
CA SER A 185 -4.69 9.46 10.64
C SER A 185 -3.53 8.72 11.31
N PHE A 186 -2.82 7.89 10.54
CA PHE A 186 -1.59 7.24 11.00
C PHE A 186 -0.61 8.27 11.59
N ALA A 187 0.07 7.88 12.68
CA ALA A 187 1.06 8.71 13.34
C ALA A 187 2.27 7.88 13.77
N GLY A 188 3.42 8.51 13.80
CA GLY A 188 4.69 7.89 14.16
C GLY A 188 5.40 7.26 12.95
N GLU A 189 6.26 6.28 13.24
CA GLU A 189 7.05 5.55 12.25
C GLU A 189 6.33 4.28 11.77
N PRO A 190 6.64 3.80 10.55
CA PRO A 190 6.16 2.51 10.09
C PRO A 190 6.50 1.41 11.10
N MET A 191 5.51 0.57 11.38
CA MET A 191 5.66 -0.50 12.35
C MET A 191 6.60 -1.58 11.83
N ARG A 192 7.71 -1.85 12.53
CA ARG A 192 8.57 -3.00 12.24
C ARG A 192 7.84 -4.30 12.55
N VAL A 193 7.69 -5.16 11.53
CA VAL A 193 6.93 -6.41 11.60
C VAL A 193 7.78 -7.62 11.26
N ALA A 194 7.40 -8.78 11.79
CA ALA A 194 7.96 -10.05 11.37
C ALA A 194 7.30 -10.48 10.04
N ILE A 195 8.11 -10.99 9.11
CA ILE A 195 7.68 -11.77 7.96
C ILE A 195 8.17 -13.19 8.21
N ASP A 196 7.26 -14.11 8.50
CA ASP A 196 7.56 -15.47 8.99
C ASP A 196 7.30 -16.56 7.93
N GLU A 197 6.97 -16.15 6.69
CA GLU A 197 6.67 -17.06 5.58
C GLU A 197 7.60 -16.87 4.39
N ASN A 198 8.19 -17.96 3.90
CA ASN A 198 8.90 -18.00 2.62
C ASN A 198 7.96 -18.22 1.44
N ASP A 199 6.78 -18.76 1.72
CA ASP A 199 5.71 -19.03 0.76
C ASP A 199 4.81 -17.78 0.65
N PRO A 200 4.77 -17.09 -0.53
CA PRO A 200 3.99 -15.88 -0.71
C PRO A 200 2.48 -16.10 -0.57
N ASP A 201 1.98 -17.30 -0.92
CA ASP A 201 0.56 -17.62 -0.82
C ASP A 201 0.15 -17.72 0.65
N LYS A 202 0.96 -18.40 1.48
CA LYS A 202 0.72 -18.46 2.93
C LYS A 202 0.79 -17.09 3.56
N PHE A 203 1.75 -16.25 3.15
CA PHE A 203 1.83 -14.86 3.61
C PHE A 203 0.57 -14.08 3.26
N ALA A 204 0.07 -14.19 2.02
CA ALA A 204 -1.13 -13.52 1.56
C ALA A 204 -2.38 -13.97 2.35
N TYR A 205 -2.60 -15.29 2.48
CA TYR A 205 -3.76 -15.80 3.22
C TYR A 205 -3.72 -15.44 4.70
N LYS A 206 -2.57 -15.49 5.36
CA LYS A 206 -2.43 -15.04 6.75
C LYS A 206 -2.81 -13.57 6.93
N LEU A 207 -2.41 -12.69 5.99
CA LEU A 207 -2.82 -11.29 6.01
C LEU A 207 -4.32 -11.14 5.79
N TRP A 208 -4.85 -11.82 4.76
CA TRP A 208 -6.28 -11.76 4.42
C TRP A 208 -7.19 -12.19 5.56
N ASP A 209 -6.84 -13.27 6.23
CA ASP A 209 -7.60 -13.82 7.37
C ASP A 209 -7.48 -12.95 8.63
N SER A 210 -6.44 -12.12 8.71
CA SER A 210 -6.23 -11.19 9.83
C SER A 210 -6.97 -9.87 9.67
N LEU A 211 -7.40 -9.52 8.44
CA LEU A 211 -8.19 -8.31 8.19
C LEU A 211 -9.63 -8.52 8.67
N ASN A 212 -10.21 -7.46 9.26
CA ASN A 212 -11.62 -7.50 9.70
C ASN A 212 -12.55 -7.86 8.53
N ASP A 213 -13.36 -8.90 8.71
CA ASP A 213 -14.20 -9.50 7.66
C ASP A 213 -15.24 -8.53 7.08
N ASP A 214 -15.81 -7.64 7.89
CA ASP A 214 -16.81 -6.69 7.42
C ASP A 214 -16.19 -5.60 6.55
N ASN A 215 -14.96 -5.21 6.85
CA ASN A 215 -14.31 -4.05 6.26
C ASN A 215 -13.30 -4.38 5.17
N LYS A 216 -12.75 -5.61 5.11
CA LYS A 216 -11.80 -6.00 4.05
C LYS A 216 -12.46 -5.99 2.67
N VAL A 217 -11.72 -5.51 1.67
CA VAL A 217 -12.20 -5.36 0.29
C VAL A 217 -11.32 -6.13 -0.68
N SER A 218 -10.04 -5.81 -0.72
CA SER A 218 -9.07 -6.47 -1.60
C SER A 218 -7.70 -6.50 -0.97
N LEU A 219 -6.92 -7.54 -1.26
CA LEU A 219 -5.51 -7.69 -0.91
C LEU A 219 -4.74 -8.06 -2.17
N PHE A 220 -3.60 -7.41 -2.35
CA PHE A 220 -2.56 -7.74 -3.32
C PHE A 220 -1.29 -8.12 -2.59
N VAL A 221 -0.64 -9.19 -3.03
CA VAL A 221 0.71 -9.58 -2.59
C VAL A 221 1.57 -9.84 -3.81
N ARG A 222 2.75 -9.24 -3.85
CA ARG A 222 3.81 -9.51 -4.81
C ARG A 222 5.00 -10.10 -4.11
N SER A 223 5.53 -11.20 -4.64
CA SER A 223 6.83 -11.74 -4.28
C SER A 223 7.82 -11.49 -5.41
N ILE A 224 8.94 -10.87 -5.11
CA ILE A 224 9.99 -10.51 -6.07
C ILE A 224 11.22 -11.37 -5.77
N ASN A 225 11.67 -12.19 -6.70
CA ASN A 225 12.93 -12.91 -6.59
C ASN A 225 14.10 -11.93 -6.77
N LEU A 226 14.90 -11.72 -5.75
CA LEU A 226 15.96 -10.71 -5.73
C LEU A 226 17.11 -11.05 -6.67
N ALA A 227 17.37 -12.32 -6.93
CA ALA A 227 18.43 -12.73 -7.86
C ALA A 227 18.09 -12.41 -9.32
N THR A 228 16.82 -12.57 -9.72
CA THR A 228 16.36 -12.40 -11.10
C THR A 228 15.62 -11.07 -11.32
N GLY A 229 15.00 -10.49 -10.29
CA GLY A 229 14.07 -9.35 -10.37
C GLY A 229 12.70 -9.72 -10.93
N THR A 230 12.44 -11.01 -11.20
CA THR A 230 11.11 -11.50 -11.61
C THR A 230 10.17 -11.52 -10.42
N TYR A 231 8.86 -11.46 -10.67
CA TYR A 231 7.86 -11.43 -9.60
C TYR A 231 6.64 -12.27 -9.93
N GLU A 232 5.96 -12.67 -8.88
CA GLU A 232 4.67 -13.35 -8.91
C GLU A 232 3.66 -12.56 -8.09
N ASP A 233 2.42 -12.49 -8.58
CA ASP A 233 1.34 -11.69 -7.98
C ASP A 233 0.20 -12.58 -7.53
N MET A 234 -0.35 -12.29 -6.35
CA MET A 234 -1.59 -12.82 -5.85
C MET A 234 -2.58 -11.69 -5.57
N ILE A 235 -3.83 -11.86 -6.00
CA ILE A 235 -4.94 -10.94 -5.73
C ILE A 235 -6.06 -11.71 -5.03
N LEU A 236 -6.51 -11.20 -3.90
CA LEU A 236 -7.69 -11.67 -3.17
C LEU A 236 -8.71 -10.54 -3.13
N ASN A 237 -9.85 -10.73 -3.79
CA ASN A 237 -10.97 -9.79 -3.81
C ASN A 237 -12.16 -10.40 -3.04
N LYS A 238 -12.79 -9.60 -2.17
CA LYS A 238 -14.03 -10.00 -1.48
C LYS A 238 -15.24 -10.00 -2.42
N TYR A 239 -15.21 -9.12 -3.41
CA TYR A 239 -16.27 -8.95 -4.40
C TYR A 239 -15.77 -9.38 -5.78
N THR A 240 -16.70 -9.76 -6.64
CA THR A 240 -16.44 -10.01 -8.07
C THR A 240 -16.85 -8.78 -8.86
N ALA A 241 -16.03 -8.37 -9.84
CA ALA A 241 -16.43 -7.31 -10.76
C ALA A 241 -17.64 -7.76 -11.58
N VAL A 242 -18.64 -6.90 -11.68
CA VAL A 242 -19.79 -7.11 -12.57
C VAL A 242 -19.38 -6.58 -13.94
N GLU A 243 -19.53 -7.41 -14.97
CA GLU A 243 -19.37 -6.95 -16.36
C GLU A 243 -20.46 -5.92 -16.67
N GLY A 244 -20.06 -4.71 -17.05
CA GLY A 244 -20.96 -3.62 -17.41
C GLY A 244 -21.42 -3.67 -18.86
#